data_a19d5a6469696f4a79539027774b1456
#
_entry.id   a19d5a6469696f4a79539027774b1456
#
_cell.length_a   1.000
_cell.length_b   1.000
_cell.length_c   1.000
_cell.angle_alpha   90.00
_cell.angle_beta   90.00
_cell.angle_gamma   90.00
#
_symmetry.space_group_name_H-M   'P 1'
#
loop_
_entity.id
_entity.type
_entity.pdbx_description
1 polymer ?
#
loop_
_entity_poly.entity_id
_entity_poly.type
_entity_poly.pdbx_seq_one_letter_code
_entity_poly.pdbx_strand_id
1 'polypeptide(L)'
;MNKKETGEFIFRFYRKRSTSFLANLYKASITGDNEDIHKARVDVKKIIALFRLFEMILPDLFQKDDHYYFFKKLFNITGKIREIQVNGILLSHYHKDNPETVLYRRFLKSEETRFTRQFLSIVQMFEERNLKKSEIVIKKLGEKIGQKKFNTVAYQFILKKARKTWKILREKNSPEYLHKIRQNLKAIGAIAALAKTIKNDEKLNAILKDLTKIEVHIGEWHDKQIFLASIEIFLKKKTKTGQKKFPFMKRLSVQIMGESNVLQEIIFPELEVLLKTILITTN
;
A
#
# COMPACT_ATOMS: atom_id res chain seq x y z
N MET A 1 -29.67 -6.05 1.42
CA MET A 1 -29.40 -5.93 2.87
C MET A 1 -30.04 -4.66 3.42
N ASN A 2 -30.75 -4.75 4.54
CA ASN A 2 -31.24 -3.61 5.30
C ASN A 2 -30.09 -2.93 6.07
N LYS A 3 -30.40 -1.81 6.80
CA LYS A 3 -29.35 -1.08 7.55
C LYS A 3 -28.69 -1.96 8.63
N LYS A 4 -29.46 -2.74 9.36
CA LYS A 4 -28.96 -3.60 10.45
C LYS A 4 -28.01 -4.68 9.91
N GLU A 5 -28.41 -5.36 8.84
CA GLU A 5 -27.56 -6.38 8.18
C GLU A 5 -26.27 -5.77 7.62
N THR A 6 -26.37 -4.59 7.02
CA THR A 6 -25.19 -3.87 6.50
C THR A 6 -24.25 -3.49 7.64
N GLY A 7 -24.78 -2.96 8.74
CA GLY A 7 -24.02 -2.60 9.93
C GLY A 7 -23.31 -3.79 10.55
N GLU A 8 -24.01 -4.91 10.69
CA GLU A 8 -23.44 -6.16 11.21
C GLU A 8 -22.31 -6.70 10.30
N PHE A 9 -22.50 -6.62 8.98
CA PHE A 9 -21.47 -7.01 8.03
C PHE A 9 -20.21 -6.13 8.16
N ILE A 10 -20.38 -4.82 8.23
CA ILE A 10 -19.28 -3.84 8.39
C ILE A 10 -18.55 -4.10 9.71
N PHE A 11 -19.27 -4.31 10.79
CA PHE A 11 -18.70 -4.62 12.09
C PHE A 11 -17.86 -5.90 12.07
N ARG A 12 -18.40 -6.99 11.50
CA ARG A 12 -17.68 -8.26 11.34
C ARG A 12 -16.43 -8.11 10.47
N PHE A 13 -16.53 -7.32 9.40
CA PHE A 13 -15.37 -7.03 8.56
C PHE A 13 -14.27 -6.33 9.36
N TYR A 14 -14.59 -5.26 10.09
CA TYR A 14 -13.64 -4.56 10.94
C TYR A 14 -13.00 -5.49 11.97
N ARG A 15 -13.81 -6.21 12.73
CA ARG A 15 -13.38 -7.15 13.77
C ARG A 15 -12.45 -8.23 13.22
N LYS A 16 -12.80 -8.83 12.09
CA LYS A 16 -11.94 -9.82 11.42
C LYS A 16 -10.57 -9.23 11.07
N ARG A 17 -10.53 -7.99 10.55
CA ARG A 17 -9.27 -7.36 10.14
C ARG A 17 -8.44 -6.90 11.33
N SER A 18 -9.04 -6.34 12.36
CA SER A 18 -8.33 -5.92 13.57
C SER A 18 -7.74 -7.10 14.34
N THR A 19 -8.50 -8.20 14.48
CA THR A 19 -8.00 -9.44 15.11
C THR A 19 -6.85 -10.06 14.30
N SER A 20 -7.00 -10.18 12.99
CA SER A 20 -5.93 -10.69 12.10
C SER A 20 -4.69 -9.79 12.13
N PHE A 21 -4.88 -8.48 12.15
CA PHE A 21 -3.78 -7.51 12.29
C PHE A 21 -2.99 -7.74 13.59
N LEU A 22 -3.67 -7.85 14.74
CA LEU A 22 -3.01 -8.09 16.03
C LEU A 22 -2.25 -9.42 16.03
N ALA A 23 -2.88 -10.50 15.60
CA ALA A 23 -2.24 -11.81 15.53
C ALA A 23 -0.96 -11.79 14.69
N ASN A 24 -1.01 -11.19 13.48
CA ASN A 24 0.15 -11.08 12.61
C ASN A 24 1.20 -10.11 13.16
N LEU A 25 0.78 -9.01 13.82
CA LEU A 25 1.70 -8.05 14.45
C LEU A 25 2.53 -8.70 15.56
N TYR A 26 1.88 -9.41 16.48
CA TYR A 26 2.57 -10.09 17.57
C TYR A 26 3.43 -11.25 17.08
N LYS A 27 2.91 -12.03 16.13
CA LYS A 27 3.72 -13.11 15.53
C LYS A 27 4.96 -12.54 14.87
N ALA A 28 4.85 -11.47 14.06
CA ALA A 28 5.99 -10.79 13.45
C ALA A 28 6.99 -10.25 14.48
N SER A 29 6.53 -9.79 15.66
CA SER A 29 7.41 -9.29 16.71
C SER A 29 8.23 -10.40 17.38
N ILE A 30 7.74 -11.63 17.37
CA ILE A 30 8.43 -12.79 17.95
C ILE A 30 9.35 -13.45 16.91
N THR A 31 8.82 -13.70 15.71
CA THR A 31 9.52 -14.49 14.68
C THR A 31 10.40 -13.64 13.76
N GLY A 32 10.11 -12.33 13.63
CA GLY A 32 10.71 -11.48 12.60
C GLY A 32 10.27 -11.83 11.17
N ASP A 33 9.22 -12.66 11.01
CA ASP A 33 8.78 -13.15 9.72
C ASP A 33 8.20 -12.04 8.86
N ASN A 34 8.70 -11.96 7.66
CA ASN A 34 8.35 -10.97 6.67
C ASN A 34 6.92 -11.11 6.15
N GLU A 35 6.42 -12.35 6.08
CA GLU A 35 5.06 -12.63 5.64
C GLU A 35 4.03 -12.16 6.67
N ASP A 36 4.34 -12.29 7.97
CA ASP A 36 3.47 -11.80 9.04
C ASP A 36 3.41 -10.26 9.05
N ILE A 37 4.55 -9.58 8.81
CA ILE A 37 4.58 -8.13 8.59
C ILE A 37 3.71 -7.75 7.38
N HIS A 38 3.82 -8.49 6.28
CA HIS A 38 3.04 -8.23 5.07
C HIS A 38 1.53 -8.37 5.33
N LYS A 39 1.10 -9.44 5.99
CA LYS A 39 -0.31 -9.69 6.36
C LYS A 39 -0.86 -8.59 7.25
N ALA A 40 -0.12 -8.20 8.30
CA ALA A 40 -0.52 -7.09 9.17
C ALA A 40 -0.73 -5.78 8.38
N ARG A 41 0.18 -5.45 7.44
CA ARG A 41 0.04 -4.27 6.58
C ARG A 41 -1.17 -4.34 5.64
N VAL A 42 -1.48 -5.52 5.11
CA VAL A 42 -2.67 -5.73 4.26
C VAL A 42 -3.94 -5.48 5.06
N ASP A 43 -4.03 -5.97 6.30
CA ASP A 43 -5.19 -5.74 7.16
C ASP A 43 -5.35 -4.25 7.52
N VAL A 44 -4.27 -3.55 7.86
CA VAL A 44 -4.30 -2.08 8.08
C VAL A 44 -4.82 -1.34 6.84
N LYS A 45 -4.38 -1.70 5.63
CA LYS A 45 -4.87 -1.07 4.38
C LYS A 45 -6.37 -1.26 4.20
N LYS A 46 -6.90 -2.45 4.52
CA LYS A 46 -8.34 -2.76 4.46
C LYS A 46 -9.13 -1.97 5.50
N ILE A 47 -8.61 -1.82 6.72
CA ILE A 47 -9.20 -0.99 7.78
C ILE A 47 -9.23 0.48 7.35
N ILE A 48 -8.13 1.00 6.79
CA ILE A 48 -8.08 2.38 6.28
C ILE A 48 -9.10 2.62 5.17
N ALA A 49 -9.30 1.64 4.27
CA ALA A 49 -10.31 1.74 3.23
C ALA A 49 -11.73 1.86 3.83
N LEU A 50 -12.02 1.06 4.85
CA LEU A 50 -13.27 1.17 5.60
C LEU A 50 -13.41 2.55 6.26
N PHE A 51 -12.40 3.05 6.96
CA PHE A 51 -12.43 4.36 7.60
C PHE A 51 -12.66 5.51 6.61
N ARG A 52 -12.06 5.44 5.42
CA ARG A 52 -12.30 6.42 4.35
C ARG A 52 -13.75 6.43 3.88
N LEU A 53 -14.37 5.25 3.74
CA LEU A 53 -15.79 5.19 3.38
C LEU A 53 -16.69 5.72 4.50
N PHE A 54 -16.39 5.39 5.75
CA PHE A 54 -17.12 5.93 6.89
C PHE A 54 -17.07 7.46 6.95
N GLU A 55 -15.90 8.05 6.81
CA GLU A 55 -15.69 9.50 6.77
C GLU A 55 -16.52 10.16 5.64
N MET A 56 -16.57 9.52 4.46
CA MET A 56 -17.37 10.05 3.34
C MET A 56 -18.88 9.87 3.52
N ILE A 57 -19.31 8.80 4.20
CA ILE A 57 -20.74 8.52 4.43
C ILE A 57 -21.29 9.33 5.59
N LEU A 58 -20.47 9.57 6.60
CA LEU A 58 -20.82 10.19 7.90
C LEU A 58 -19.77 11.24 8.29
N PRO A 59 -19.56 12.31 7.50
CA PRO A 59 -18.44 13.24 7.70
C PRO A 59 -18.51 13.99 9.06
N ASP A 60 -19.72 14.21 9.58
CA ASP A 60 -19.91 14.91 10.86
C ASP A 60 -19.80 13.98 12.09
N LEU A 61 -19.76 12.66 11.88
CA LEU A 61 -19.79 11.66 12.96
C LEU A 61 -18.54 10.79 13.01
N PHE A 62 -17.71 10.79 11.96
CA PHE A 62 -16.54 9.95 11.86
C PHE A 62 -15.41 10.65 11.13
N GLN A 63 -14.30 10.84 11.83
CA GLN A 63 -13.06 11.36 11.26
C GLN A 63 -12.03 10.23 11.19
N LYS A 64 -11.57 9.91 9.99
CA LYS A 64 -10.64 8.80 9.74
C LYS A 64 -9.36 8.93 10.59
N ASP A 65 -8.84 10.15 10.73
CA ASP A 65 -7.55 10.38 11.38
C ASP A 65 -7.60 10.10 12.89
N ASP A 66 -8.75 10.25 13.55
CA ASP A 66 -8.96 9.88 14.96
C ASP A 66 -8.82 8.37 15.21
N HIS A 67 -9.01 7.58 14.16
CA HIS A 67 -8.97 6.13 14.20
C HIS A 67 -7.74 5.53 13.47
N TYR A 68 -6.97 6.36 12.75
CA TYR A 68 -5.81 5.90 12.00
C TYR A 68 -4.48 6.22 12.68
N TYR A 69 -4.41 7.27 13.50
CA TYR A 69 -3.15 7.81 14.03
C TYR A 69 -2.27 6.75 14.72
N PHE A 70 -2.87 5.79 15.43
CA PHE A 70 -2.14 4.74 16.13
C PHE A 70 -1.55 3.66 15.20
N PHE A 71 -2.11 3.48 14.01
CA PHE A 71 -1.50 2.62 13.00
C PHE A 71 -0.32 3.27 12.29
N LYS A 72 -0.26 4.61 12.24
CA LYS A 72 0.65 5.36 11.37
C LYS A 72 2.12 5.00 11.60
N LYS A 73 2.55 4.96 12.87
CA LYS A 73 3.93 4.61 13.22
C LYS A 73 4.27 3.18 12.80
N LEU A 74 3.42 2.20 13.13
CA LEU A 74 3.59 0.79 12.73
C LEU A 74 3.59 0.63 11.22
N PHE A 75 2.67 1.28 10.52
CA PHE A 75 2.58 1.19 9.08
C PHE A 75 3.81 1.76 8.39
N ASN A 76 4.39 2.85 8.89
CA ASN A 76 5.59 3.46 8.34
C ASN A 76 6.82 2.58 8.59
N ILE A 77 7.04 2.10 9.82
CA ILE A 77 8.22 1.30 10.12
C ILE A 77 8.22 -0.06 9.41
N THR A 78 7.07 -0.73 9.36
CA THR A 78 6.92 -1.98 8.61
C THR A 78 7.05 -1.76 7.10
N GLY A 79 6.76 -0.54 6.60
CA GLY A 79 7.06 -0.12 5.24
C GLY A 79 8.54 -0.15 4.94
N LYS A 80 9.36 0.44 5.83
CA LYS A 80 10.83 0.47 5.69
C LYS A 80 11.44 -0.93 5.71
N ILE A 81 10.97 -1.80 6.59
CA ILE A 81 11.42 -3.20 6.61
C ILE A 81 11.10 -3.87 5.27
N ARG A 82 9.87 -3.71 4.76
CA ARG A 82 9.46 -4.31 3.48
C ARG A 82 10.27 -3.77 2.30
N GLU A 83 10.58 -2.49 2.25
CA GLU A 83 11.44 -1.89 1.21
C GLU A 83 12.83 -2.56 1.18
N ILE A 84 13.44 -2.80 2.35
CA ILE A 84 14.75 -3.46 2.44
C ILE A 84 14.68 -4.91 1.93
N GLN A 85 13.63 -5.64 2.27
CA GLN A 85 13.43 -7.01 1.82
C GLN A 85 13.27 -7.11 0.31
N VAL A 86 12.45 -6.22 -0.27
CA VAL A 86 12.29 -6.10 -1.72
C VAL A 86 13.62 -5.79 -2.39
N ASN A 87 14.41 -4.86 -1.83
CA ASN A 87 15.74 -4.55 -2.34
C ASN A 87 16.69 -5.76 -2.29
N GLY A 88 16.61 -6.57 -1.24
CA GLY A 88 17.38 -7.81 -1.12
C GLY A 88 16.99 -8.85 -2.18
N ILE A 89 15.69 -9.01 -2.45
CA ILE A 89 15.16 -9.89 -3.49
C ILE A 89 15.62 -9.41 -4.87
N LEU A 90 15.44 -8.12 -5.18
CA LEU A 90 15.86 -7.55 -6.45
C LEU A 90 17.36 -7.70 -6.66
N LEU A 91 18.17 -7.42 -5.64
CA LEU A 91 19.62 -7.61 -5.73
C LEU A 91 20.01 -9.05 -6.09
N SER A 92 19.24 -10.05 -5.65
CA SER A 92 19.53 -11.45 -5.95
C SER A 92 19.34 -11.82 -7.43
N HIS A 93 18.59 -11.03 -8.20
CA HIS A 93 18.43 -11.18 -9.64
C HIS A 93 19.60 -10.60 -10.44
N TYR A 94 20.41 -9.74 -9.81
CA TYR A 94 21.57 -9.10 -10.43
C TYR A 94 22.85 -9.64 -9.79
N HIS A 95 23.77 -10.17 -10.52
CA HIS A 95 25.12 -10.71 -10.18
C HIS A 95 25.45 -10.92 -8.70
N LYS A 96 25.38 -12.19 -8.26
CA LYS A 96 25.53 -12.58 -6.83
C LYS A 96 26.96 -12.38 -6.28
N ASP A 97 28.00 -12.47 -7.13
CA ASP A 97 29.38 -12.64 -6.68
C ASP A 97 30.27 -11.38 -6.81
N ASN A 98 29.68 -10.24 -7.11
CA ASN A 98 30.44 -9.00 -7.17
C ASN A 98 30.73 -8.46 -5.75
N PRO A 99 31.97 -8.06 -5.42
CA PRO A 99 32.32 -7.51 -4.10
C PRO A 99 31.45 -6.31 -3.68
N GLU A 100 31.02 -5.47 -4.63
CA GLU A 100 30.18 -4.32 -4.34
C GLU A 100 28.77 -4.76 -3.90
N THR A 101 28.23 -5.85 -4.47
CA THR A 101 26.95 -6.40 -4.04
C THR A 101 27.02 -6.98 -2.63
N VAL A 102 28.16 -7.57 -2.23
CA VAL A 102 28.39 -8.04 -0.86
C VAL A 102 28.36 -6.86 0.13
N LEU A 103 29.01 -5.74 -0.22
CA LEU A 103 28.97 -4.53 0.61
C LEU A 103 27.56 -3.94 0.71
N TYR A 104 26.81 -3.97 -0.38
CA TYR A 104 25.44 -3.48 -0.38
C TYR A 104 24.50 -4.39 0.44
N ARG A 105 24.66 -5.72 0.37
CA ARG A 105 23.92 -6.66 1.26
C ARG A 105 24.19 -6.39 2.73
N ARG A 106 25.45 -6.12 3.10
CA ARG A 106 25.80 -5.75 4.49
C ARG A 106 25.11 -4.45 4.91
N PHE A 107 25.06 -3.47 4.00
CA PHE A 107 24.32 -2.24 4.23
C PHE A 107 22.83 -2.50 4.44
N LEU A 108 22.16 -3.29 3.57
CA LEU A 108 20.76 -3.65 3.73
C LEU A 108 20.51 -4.37 5.05
N LYS A 109 21.37 -5.32 5.44
CA LYS A 109 21.26 -6.04 6.70
C LYS A 109 21.39 -5.13 7.93
N SER A 110 22.28 -4.16 7.88
CA SER A 110 22.41 -3.14 8.93
C SER A 110 21.16 -2.28 9.07
N GLU A 111 20.58 -1.82 7.94
CA GLU A 111 19.34 -1.04 7.93
C GLU A 111 18.15 -1.89 8.40
N GLU A 112 18.06 -3.17 8.01
CA GLU A 112 17.05 -4.11 8.48
C GLU A 112 17.10 -4.25 10.00
N THR A 113 18.27 -4.52 10.56
CA THR A 113 18.45 -4.64 12.01
C THR A 113 18.03 -3.36 12.74
N ARG A 114 18.37 -2.19 12.21
CA ARG A 114 17.99 -0.89 12.76
C ARG A 114 16.48 -0.71 12.80
N PHE A 115 15.78 -0.99 11.68
CA PHE A 115 14.33 -0.81 11.59
C PHE A 115 13.56 -1.89 12.36
N THR A 116 14.10 -3.11 12.46
CA THR A 116 13.51 -4.16 13.30
C THR A 116 13.53 -3.77 14.77
N ARG A 117 14.62 -3.19 15.28
CA ARG A 117 14.66 -2.67 16.66
C ARG A 117 13.61 -1.58 16.90
N GLN A 118 13.46 -0.65 15.95
CA GLN A 118 12.42 0.38 16.02
C GLN A 118 11.02 -0.21 15.97
N PHE A 119 10.79 -1.22 15.13
CA PHE A 119 9.52 -1.94 15.04
C PHE A 119 9.16 -2.57 16.38
N LEU A 120 10.08 -3.31 17.01
CA LEU A 120 9.85 -3.94 18.30
C LEU A 120 9.49 -2.91 19.39
N SER A 121 10.20 -1.79 19.46
CA SER A 121 9.87 -0.70 20.38
C SER A 121 8.47 -0.11 20.14
N ILE A 122 8.07 0.06 18.88
CA ILE A 122 6.74 0.57 18.55
C ILE A 122 5.64 -0.46 18.89
N VAL A 123 5.90 -1.76 18.68
CA VAL A 123 4.94 -2.83 19.05
C VAL A 123 4.72 -2.86 20.56
N GLN A 124 5.78 -2.71 21.37
CA GLN A 124 5.66 -2.65 22.83
C GLN A 124 4.81 -1.47 23.32
N MET A 125 4.83 -0.36 22.58
CA MET A 125 4.02 0.83 22.91
C MET A 125 2.63 0.81 22.27
N PHE A 126 2.27 -0.24 21.51
CA PHE A 126 1.01 -0.30 20.81
C PHE A 126 -0.14 -0.62 21.76
N GLU A 127 -1.13 0.26 21.83
CA GLU A 127 -2.27 0.14 22.70
C GLU A 127 -3.48 -0.47 21.98
N GLU A 128 -3.79 -1.73 22.29
CA GLU A 128 -4.97 -2.43 21.74
C GLU A 128 -6.30 -1.74 22.08
N ARG A 129 -6.35 -0.98 23.17
CA ARG A 129 -7.56 -0.23 23.54
C ARG A 129 -8.03 0.73 22.45
N ASN A 130 -7.12 1.23 21.58
CA ASN A 130 -7.49 2.08 20.46
C ASN A 130 -8.27 1.32 19.37
N LEU A 131 -7.96 0.03 19.15
CA LEU A 131 -8.76 -0.83 18.27
C LEU A 131 -10.16 -1.06 18.83
N LYS A 132 -10.27 -1.32 20.14
CA LYS A 132 -11.56 -1.52 20.82
C LYS A 132 -12.41 -0.25 20.78
N LYS A 133 -11.82 0.94 20.96
CA LYS A 133 -12.54 2.22 20.77
C LYS A 133 -13.09 2.36 19.36
N SER A 134 -12.27 2.09 18.34
CA SER A 134 -12.70 2.11 16.95
C SER A 134 -13.79 1.08 16.67
N GLU A 135 -13.71 -0.12 17.27
CA GLU A 135 -14.70 -1.18 17.15
C GLU A 135 -16.10 -0.73 17.64
N ILE A 136 -16.15 -0.08 18.81
CA ILE A 136 -17.41 0.46 19.39
C ILE A 136 -18.01 1.51 18.44
N VAL A 137 -17.21 2.43 17.94
CA VAL A 137 -17.66 3.49 17.02
C VAL A 137 -18.18 2.88 15.72
N ILE A 138 -17.44 1.94 15.11
CA ILE A 138 -17.83 1.26 13.88
C ILE A 138 -19.13 0.50 14.05
N LYS A 139 -19.33 -0.22 15.17
CA LYS A 139 -20.58 -0.92 15.47
C LYS A 139 -21.75 0.06 15.51
N LYS A 140 -21.64 1.12 16.33
CA LYS A 140 -22.71 2.11 16.54
C LYS A 140 -23.06 2.86 15.24
N LEU A 141 -22.06 3.29 14.48
CA LEU A 141 -22.27 4.05 13.25
C LEU A 141 -22.65 3.17 12.05
N GLY A 142 -22.18 1.92 12.02
CA GLY A 142 -22.50 0.97 10.95
C GLY A 142 -24.00 0.74 10.80
N GLU A 143 -24.76 0.71 11.92
CA GLU A 143 -26.22 0.55 11.92
C GLU A 143 -26.98 1.71 11.24
N LYS A 144 -26.31 2.87 11.05
CA LYS A 144 -26.88 4.02 10.32
C LYS A 144 -26.69 3.93 8.80
N ILE A 145 -25.88 2.98 8.32
CA ILE A 145 -25.45 2.87 6.93
C ILE A 145 -26.22 1.77 6.21
N GLY A 146 -27.08 2.14 5.25
CA GLY A 146 -27.72 1.18 4.36
C GLY A 146 -26.83 0.81 3.17
N GLN A 147 -27.01 -0.42 2.65
CA GLN A 147 -26.25 -0.96 1.52
C GLN A 147 -26.23 -0.02 0.29
N LYS A 148 -27.37 0.57 -0.07
CA LYS A 148 -27.47 1.50 -1.21
C LYS A 148 -26.53 2.70 -1.01
N LYS A 149 -26.58 3.36 0.17
CA LYS A 149 -25.72 4.51 0.47
C LYS A 149 -24.25 4.12 0.46
N PHE A 150 -23.90 2.96 1.06
CA PHE A 150 -22.52 2.46 1.08
C PHE A 150 -21.97 2.27 -0.34
N ASN A 151 -22.71 1.57 -1.19
CA ASN A 151 -22.28 1.32 -2.58
C ASN A 151 -22.20 2.61 -3.40
N THR A 152 -23.22 3.50 -3.30
CA THR A 152 -23.20 4.80 -4.00
C THR A 152 -21.94 5.60 -3.66
N VAL A 153 -21.59 5.71 -2.37
CA VAL A 153 -20.40 6.45 -1.94
C VAL A 153 -19.10 5.76 -2.40
N ALA A 154 -19.07 4.42 -2.38
CA ALA A 154 -17.94 3.67 -2.91
C ALA A 154 -17.71 3.95 -4.41
N TYR A 155 -18.75 3.93 -5.22
CA TYR A 155 -18.66 4.29 -6.65
C TYR A 155 -18.24 5.74 -6.87
N GLN A 156 -18.81 6.69 -6.13
CA GLN A 156 -18.40 8.10 -6.19
C GLN A 156 -16.91 8.29 -5.86
N PHE A 157 -16.40 7.54 -4.86
CA PHE A 157 -14.97 7.57 -4.53
C PHE A 157 -14.12 7.03 -5.68
N ILE A 158 -14.49 5.88 -6.24
CA ILE A 158 -13.78 5.24 -7.35
C ILE A 158 -13.73 6.21 -8.55
N LEU A 159 -14.87 6.79 -8.93
CA LEU A 159 -14.98 7.74 -10.02
C LEU A 159 -14.14 9.01 -9.79
N LYS A 160 -14.21 9.59 -8.59
CA LYS A 160 -13.39 10.76 -8.22
C LYS A 160 -11.90 10.48 -8.34
N LYS A 161 -11.46 9.29 -7.89
CA LYS A 161 -10.06 8.87 -7.97
C LYS A 161 -9.63 8.57 -9.41
N ALA A 162 -10.48 7.94 -10.21
CA ALA A 162 -10.22 7.69 -11.63
C ALA A 162 -10.06 9.00 -12.41
N ARG A 163 -10.97 9.96 -12.24
CA ARG A 163 -10.87 11.30 -12.86
C ARG A 163 -9.58 12.02 -12.46
N LYS A 164 -9.21 11.98 -11.16
CA LYS A 164 -7.94 12.54 -10.70
C LYS A 164 -6.74 11.86 -11.33
N THR A 165 -6.78 10.53 -11.46
CA THR A 165 -5.70 9.76 -12.08
C THR A 165 -5.58 10.07 -13.57
N TRP A 166 -6.70 10.19 -14.27
CA TRP A 166 -6.75 10.59 -15.68
C TRP A 166 -6.11 11.98 -15.91
N LYS A 167 -6.44 12.95 -15.04
CA LYS A 167 -5.80 14.27 -15.09
C LYS A 167 -4.29 14.18 -14.91
N ILE A 168 -3.80 13.47 -13.89
CA ILE A 168 -2.36 13.29 -13.65
C ILE A 168 -1.67 12.62 -14.84
N LEU A 169 -2.31 11.60 -15.44
CA LEU A 169 -1.77 10.88 -16.59
C LEU A 169 -1.59 11.80 -17.82
N ARG A 170 -2.52 12.71 -18.06
CA ARG A 170 -2.46 13.66 -19.17
C ARG A 170 -1.44 14.78 -18.96
N GLU A 171 -1.38 15.33 -17.76
CA GLU A 171 -0.55 16.49 -17.46
C GLU A 171 0.93 16.12 -17.27
N LYS A 172 1.25 14.93 -16.71
CA LYS A 172 2.61 14.44 -16.40
C LYS A 172 3.51 15.49 -15.72
N ASN A 173 2.92 16.38 -14.91
CA ASN A 173 3.52 17.64 -14.44
C ASN A 173 4.59 17.47 -13.33
N SER A 174 4.95 16.26 -12.94
CA SER A 174 5.97 16.04 -11.91
C SER A 174 6.65 14.69 -12.09
N PRO A 175 7.95 14.56 -11.74
CA PRO A 175 8.65 13.26 -11.77
C PRO A 175 7.95 12.16 -10.95
N GLU A 176 7.12 12.56 -9.98
CA GLU A 176 6.40 11.66 -9.07
C GLU A 176 5.00 11.25 -9.56
N TYR A 177 4.61 11.62 -10.78
CA TYR A 177 3.24 11.38 -11.25
C TYR A 177 2.81 9.91 -11.19
N LEU A 178 3.68 8.97 -11.53
CA LEU A 178 3.39 7.53 -11.43
C LEU A 178 3.20 7.05 -9.98
N HIS A 179 3.92 7.61 -9.00
CA HIS A 179 3.67 7.33 -7.59
C HIS A 179 2.28 7.80 -7.17
N LYS A 180 1.84 8.99 -7.63
CA LYS A 180 0.49 9.51 -7.35
C LYS A 180 -0.59 8.66 -8.01
N ILE A 181 -0.36 8.21 -9.27
CA ILE A 181 -1.24 7.26 -9.97
C ILE A 181 -1.35 5.96 -9.17
N ARG A 182 -0.23 5.33 -8.83
CA ARG A 182 -0.20 4.10 -8.02
C ARG A 182 -0.97 4.23 -6.72
N GLN A 183 -0.81 5.33 -5.98
CA GLN A 183 -1.56 5.58 -4.76
C GLN A 183 -3.08 5.66 -5.00
N ASN A 184 -3.51 6.30 -6.09
CA ASN A 184 -4.92 6.36 -6.44
C ASN A 184 -5.47 4.98 -6.84
N LEU A 185 -4.74 4.20 -7.65
CA LEU A 185 -5.13 2.84 -8.04
C LEU A 185 -5.26 1.92 -6.81
N LYS A 186 -4.30 1.95 -5.89
CA LYS A 186 -4.39 1.21 -4.62
C LYS A 186 -5.61 1.62 -3.79
N ALA A 187 -5.97 2.91 -3.80
CA ALA A 187 -7.16 3.38 -3.11
C ALA A 187 -8.45 2.91 -3.81
N ILE A 188 -8.50 2.92 -5.15
CA ILE A 188 -9.61 2.38 -5.95
C ILE A 188 -9.78 0.90 -5.64
N GLY A 189 -8.73 0.10 -5.76
CA GLY A 189 -8.77 -1.34 -5.52
C GLY A 189 -9.23 -1.69 -4.10
N ALA A 190 -8.74 -0.99 -3.08
CA ALA A 190 -9.15 -1.23 -1.70
C ALA A 190 -10.65 -0.94 -1.46
N ILE A 191 -11.18 0.14 -2.04
CA ILE A 191 -12.60 0.50 -1.92
C ILE A 191 -13.48 -0.44 -2.76
N ALA A 192 -13.07 -0.75 -4.00
CA ALA A 192 -13.80 -1.68 -4.86
C ALA A 192 -13.88 -3.08 -4.22
N ALA A 193 -12.77 -3.59 -3.68
CA ALA A 193 -12.74 -4.86 -2.98
C ALA A 193 -13.66 -4.88 -1.74
N LEU A 194 -13.68 -3.78 -0.97
CA LEU A 194 -14.56 -3.66 0.19
C LEU A 194 -16.03 -3.61 -0.23
N ALA A 195 -16.39 -2.80 -1.24
CA ALA A 195 -17.77 -2.70 -1.73
C ALA A 195 -18.27 -4.04 -2.30
N LYS A 196 -17.42 -4.76 -3.05
CA LYS A 196 -17.73 -6.11 -3.54
C LYS A 196 -18.10 -7.09 -2.43
N THR A 197 -17.51 -6.98 -1.24
CA THR A 197 -17.82 -7.89 -0.12
C THR A 197 -19.24 -7.68 0.44
N ILE A 198 -19.83 -6.48 0.26
CA ILE A 198 -21.20 -6.17 0.69
C ILE A 198 -22.22 -6.57 -0.39
N LYS A 199 -21.89 -6.37 -1.66
CA LYS A 199 -22.70 -6.75 -2.79
C LYS A 199 -21.80 -7.27 -3.89
N ASN A 200 -22.01 -8.52 -4.29
CA ASN A 200 -21.36 -9.05 -5.48
C ASN A 200 -21.86 -8.25 -6.70
N ASP A 201 -20.98 -7.47 -7.31
CA ASP A 201 -21.29 -6.56 -8.40
C ASP A 201 -20.30 -6.80 -9.53
N GLU A 202 -20.83 -7.16 -10.70
CA GLU A 202 -20.02 -7.50 -11.87
C GLU A 202 -19.15 -6.34 -12.35
N LYS A 203 -19.66 -5.10 -12.21
CA LYS A 203 -18.89 -3.90 -12.54
C LYS A 203 -17.63 -3.78 -11.66
N LEU A 204 -17.78 -4.00 -10.35
CA LEU A 204 -16.65 -4.01 -9.42
C LEU A 204 -15.68 -5.18 -9.69
N ASN A 205 -16.21 -6.34 -10.11
CA ASN A 205 -15.39 -7.48 -10.50
C ASN A 205 -14.51 -7.16 -11.71
N ALA A 206 -15.09 -6.52 -12.75
CA ALA A 206 -14.36 -6.10 -13.96
C ALA A 206 -13.25 -5.09 -13.59
N ILE A 207 -13.57 -4.06 -12.81
CA ILE A 207 -12.60 -3.06 -12.34
C ILE A 207 -11.45 -3.73 -11.57
N LEU A 208 -11.75 -4.65 -10.65
CA LEU A 208 -10.72 -5.34 -9.86
C LEU A 208 -9.84 -6.24 -10.72
N LYS A 209 -10.41 -6.92 -11.71
CA LYS A 209 -9.67 -7.77 -12.66
C LYS A 209 -8.63 -6.96 -13.45
N ASP A 210 -9.05 -5.82 -13.99
CA ASP A 210 -8.16 -4.96 -14.78
C ASP A 210 -7.13 -4.23 -13.89
N LEU A 211 -7.54 -3.80 -12.69
CA LEU A 211 -6.60 -3.27 -11.69
C LEU A 211 -5.50 -4.28 -11.36
N THR A 212 -5.84 -5.57 -11.18
CA THR A 212 -4.86 -6.59 -10.82
C THR A 212 -3.77 -6.73 -11.88
N LYS A 213 -4.11 -6.61 -13.17
CA LYS A 213 -3.13 -6.67 -14.27
C LYS A 213 -2.12 -5.51 -14.16
N ILE A 214 -2.62 -4.29 -14.04
CA ILE A 214 -1.76 -3.10 -13.96
C ILE A 214 -0.94 -3.07 -12.65
N GLU A 215 -1.51 -3.58 -11.55
CA GLU A 215 -0.82 -3.60 -10.26
C GLU A 215 0.47 -4.43 -10.28
N VAL A 216 0.59 -5.40 -11.17
CA VAL A 216 1.84 -6.16 -11.39
C VAL A 216 2.92 -5.22 -11.94
N HIS A 217 2.68 -4.59 -13.09
CA HIS A 217 3.67 -3.75 -13.76
C HIS A 217 4.01 -2.48 -12.96
N ILE A 218 2.98 -1.79 -12.43
CA ILE A 218 3.22 -0.58 -11.61
C ILE A 218 3.84 -0.91 -10.25
N GLY A 219 3.64 -2.12 -9.76
CA GLY A 219 4.32 -2.65 -8.59
C GLY A 219 5.80 -2.89 -8.86
N GLU A 220 6.12 -3.59 -9.93
CA GLU A 220 7.50 -3.85 -10.37
C GLU A 220 8.26 -2.56 -10.66
N TRP A 221 7.65 -1.62 -11.39
CA TRP A 221 8.22 -0.29 -11.59
C TRP A 221 8.52 0.41 -10.26
N HIS A 222 7.60 0.41 -9.33
CA HIS A 222 7.78 1.04 -8.03
C HIS A 222 8.90 0.40 -7.20
N ASP A 223 9.00 -0.92 -7.22
CA ASP A 223 10.04 -1.66 -6.50
C ASP A 223 11.43 -1.34 -7.08
N LYS A 224 11.56 -1.20 -8.43
CA LYS A 224 12.78 -0.71 -9.07
C LYS A 224 13.13 0.73 -8.66
N GLN A 225 12.15 1.63 -8.54
CA GLN A 225 12.39 3.01 -8.06
C GLN A 225 12.90 3.04 -6.60
N ILE A 226 12.33 2.21 -5.73
CA ILE A 226 12.80 2.07 -4.34
C ILE A 226 14.23 1.51 -4.32
N PHE A 227 14.52 0.54 -5.17
CA PHE A 227 15.84 -0.05 -5.25
C PHE A 227 16.89 0.96 -5.73
N LEU A 228 16.60 1.76 -6.77
CA LEU A 228 17.44 2.85 -7.24
C LEU A 228 17.73 3.88 -6.13
N ALA A 229 16.70 4.33 -5.43
CA ALA A 229 16.85 5.25 -4.30
C ALA A 229 17.73 4.66 -3.17
N SER A 230 17.59 3.35 -2.90
CA SER A 230 18.41 2.65 -1.89
C SER A 230 19.88 2.54 -2.31
N ILE A 231 20.16 2.26 -3.59
CA ILE A 231 21.54 2.26 -4.14
C ILE A 231 22.14 3.66 -4.02
N GLU A 232 21.40 4.70 -4.34
CA GLU A 232 21.88 6.09 -4.22
C GLU A 232 22.26 6.44 -2.78
N ILE A 233 21.42 6.05 -1.80
CA ILE A 233 21.71 6.24 -0.36
C ILE A 233 23.00 5.50 0.03
N PHE A 234 23.16 4.25 -0.41
CA PHE A 234 24.36 3.46 -0.15
C PHE A 234 25.61 4.13 -0.72
N LEU A 235 25.58 4.56 -1.99
CA LEU A 235 26.68 5.21 -2.64
C LEU A 235 27.07 6.52 -1.93
N LYS A 236 26.09 7.35 -1.56
CA LYS A 236 26.32 8.59 -0.81
C LYS A 236 26.99 8.33 0.55
N LYS A 237 26.52 7.31 1.30
CA LYS A 237 27.12 6.93 2.59
C LYS A 237 28.58 6.48 2.40
N LYS A 238 28.87 5.66 1.40
CA LYS A 238 30.22 5.14 1.14
C LYS A 238 31.21 6.18 0.64
N THR A 239 30.75 7.11 -0.18
CA THR A 239 31.56 8.24 -0.63
C THR A 239 32.01 9.13 0.55
N LYS A 240 31.11 9.37 1.51
CA LYS A 240 31.45 10.12 2.74
C LYS A 240 32.50 9.43 3.61
N THR A 241 32.58 8.09 3.57
CA THR A 241 33.59 7.31 4.31
C THR A 241 34.90 7.11 3.53
N GLY A 242 35.15 7.86 2.46
CA GLY A 242 36.40 7.84 1.69
C GLY A 242 36.48 6.74 0.61
N GLN A 243 35.51 5.85 0.50
CA GLN A 243 35.44 4.86 -0.57
C GLN A 243 34.87 5.52 -1.83
N LYS A 244 35.72 5.75 -2.85
CA LYS A 244 35.39 6.63 -3.98
C LYS A 244 34.81 5.95 -5.23
N LYS A 245 34.92 4.62 -5.40
CA LYS A 245 34.54 3.96 -6.68
C LYS A 245 33.64 2.74 -6.45
N PHE A 246 32.45 2.78 -7.01
CA PHE A 246 31.50 1.69 -7.09
C PHE A 246 31.00 1.55 -8.53
N PRO A 247 31.87 1.16 -9.48
CA PRO A 247 31.53 1.14 -10.90
C PRO A 247 30.44 0.14 -11.24
N PHE A 248 30.41 -1.01 -10.57
CA PHE A 248 29.36 -2.00 -10.76
C PHE A 248 27.98 -1.47 -10.31
N MET A 249 27.89 -0.93 -9.10
CA MET A 249 26.60 -0.40 -8.59
C MET A 249 26.09 0.78 -9.42
N LYS A 250 26.98 1.59 -10.01
CA LYS A 250 26.59 2.66 -10.94
C LYS A 250 26.04 2.08 -12.25
N ARG A 251 26.70 1.08 -12.86
CA ARG A 251 26.19 0.41 -14.08
C ARG A 251 24.85 -0.27 -13.80
N LEU A 252 24.72 -0.95 -12.65
CA LEU A 252 23.47 -1.56 -12.22
C LEU A 252 22.34 -0.53 -12.11
N SER A 253 22.60 0.64 -11.55
CA SER A 253 21.60 1.71 -11.49
C SER A 253 21.13 2.16 -12.88
N VAL A 254 22.04 2.26 -13.86
CA VAL A 254 21.69 2.62 -15.26
C VAL A 254 20.82 1.53 -15.88
N GLN A 255 21.20 0.26 -15.70
CA GLN A 255 20.41 -0.90 -16.18
C GLN A 255 18.99 -0.87 -15.61
N ILE A 256 18.85 -0.75 -14.28
CA ILE A 256 17.54 -0.72 -13.61
C ILE A 256 16.69 0.47 -14.08
N MET A 257 17.32 1.61 -14.34
CA MET A 257 16.63 2.77 -14.89
C MET A 257 16.10 2.49 -16.30
N GLY A 258 16.86 1.83 -17.15
CA GLY A 258 16.41 1.39 -18.48
C GLY A 258 15.22 0.45 -18.40
N GLU A 259 15.31 -0.60 -17.55
CA GLU A 259 14.20 -1.54 -17.31
C GLU A 259 12.95 -0.83 -16.76
N SER A 260 13.13 0.17 -15.89
CA SER A 260 12.04 0.97 -15.35
C SER A 260 11.33 1.82 -16.41
N ASN A 261 12.09 2.34 -17.40
CA ASN A 261 11.51 3.09 -18.52
C ASN A 261 10.66 2.18 -19.43
N VAL A 262 11.13 0.96 -19.74
CA VAL A 262 10.36 -0.02 -20.49
C VAL A 262 9.03 -0.35 -19.78
N LEU A 263 9.04 -0.52 -18.47
CA LEU A 263 7.80 -0.73 -17.70
C LEU A 263 6.83 0.46 -17.81
N GLN A 264 7.32 1.70 -17.90
CA GLN A 264 6.44 2.86 -18.10
C GLN A 264 5.72 2.79 -19.45
N GLU A 265 6.40 2.36 -20.50
CA GLU A 265 5.81 2.20 -21.84
C GLU A 265 4.67 1.17 -21.85
N ILE A 266 4.77 0.13 -21.02
CA ILE A 266 3.72 -0.88 -20.84
C ILE A 266 2.56 -0.34 -20.00
N ILE A 267 2.89 0.35 -18.90
CA ILE A 267 1.91 0.84 -17.92
C ILE A 267 0.96 1.88 -18.53
N PHE A 268 1.43 2.77 -19.39
CA PHE A 268 0.60 3.87 -19.90
C PHE A 268 -0.61 3.42 -20.70
N PRO A 269 -0.50 2.54 -21.74
CA PRO A 269 -1.65 2.03 -22.46
C PRO A 269 -2.63 1.28 -21.56
N GLU A 270 -2.12 0.46 -20.64
CA GLU A 270 -2.96 -0.28 -19.70
C GLU A 270 -3.77 0.66 -18.79
N LEU A 271 -3.14 1.76 -18.30
CA LEU A 271 -3.80 2.78 -17.50
C LEU A 271 -4.93 3.47 -18.27
N GLU A 272 -4.71 3.83 -19.53
CA GLU A 272 -5.75 4.45 -20.34
C GLU A 272 -6.96 3.55 -20.52
N VAL A 273 -6.74 2.27 -20.81
CA VAL A 273 -7.82 1.28 -20.94
C VAL A 273 -8.59 1.15 -19.62
N LEU A 274 -7.90 0.92 -18.52
CA LEU A 274 -8.53 0.80 -17.19
C LEU A 274 -9.35 2.03 -16.85
N LEU A 275 -8.78 3.23 -17.00
CA LEU A 275 -9.46 4.47 -16.61
C LEU A 275 -10.69 4.74 -17.48
N LYS A 276 -10.64 4.45 -18.80
CA LYS A 276 -11.81 4.51 -19.68
C LYS A 276 -12.89 3.52 -19.21
N THR A 277 -12.52 2.28 -18.90
CA THR A 277 -13.45 1.28 -18.37
C THR A 277 -14.13 1.77 -17.09
N ILE A 278 -13.37 2.29 -16.12
CA ILE A 278 -13.94 2.82 -14.87
C ILE A 278 -14.90 3.98 -15.15
N LEU A 279 -14.51 4.93 -15.99
CA LEU A 279 -15.32 6.11 -16.29
C LEU A 279 -16.65 5.76 -16.98
N ILE A 280 -16.66 4.74 -17.87
CA ILE A 280 -17.87 4.25 -18.55
C ILE A 280 -18.74 3.45 -17.56
N THR A 281 -18.15 2.59 -16.77
CA THR A 281 -18.86 1.62 -15.92
C THR A 281 -19.51 2.28 -14.69
N THR A 282 -18.97 3.43 -14.23
CA THR A 282 -19.41 4.12 -13.03
C THR A 282 -20.32 5.36 -13.30
N ASN A 283 -20.51 5.72 -14.55
CA ASN A 283 -21.58 6.65 -14.97
C ASN A 283 -22.89 5.88 -15.13
#